data_b0a14b826f1b7ff4f680ee9d9d08a8b3
#
_entry.id   b0a14b826f1b7ff4f680ee9d9d08a8b3
#
_cell.length_a   1.000
_cell.length_b   1.000
_cell.length_c   1.000
_cell.angle_alpha   90.00
_cell.angle_beta   90.00
_cell.angle_gamma   90.00
#
_symmetry.space_group_name_H-M   'P 1'
#
loop_
_entity.id
_entity.type
_entity.pdbx_description
1 polymer ?
#
loop_
_entity_poly.entity_id
_entity_poly.type
_entity_poly.pdbx_seq_one_letter_code
_entity_poly.pdbx_strand_id
1 'polypeptide(L)'
;MIAFVLLDVDVASVPEAAEALCKIDGVTEVYSVTGRYDLIVKVKVARNDELADVVTGRIGKVPGIQGSETVIAFRSYSDEILDAGFSLGGDEPSG
;
A
#
# COMPACT_ATOMS: atom_id res chain seq x y z
N MET A 1 1.97 -1.17 -10.52
CA MET A 1 1.81 0.05 -9.73
C MET A 1 1.78 -0.27 -8.25
N ILE A 2 2.55 0.45 -7.47
CA ILE A 2 2.59 0.30 -6.01
C ILE A 2 2.10 1.59 -5.37
N ALA A 3 1.26 1.45 -4.36
CA ALA A 3 0.79 2.58 -3.56
C ALA A 3 0.88 2.24 -2.09
N PHE A 4 0.98 3.27 -1.27
CA PHE A 4 0.94 3.13 0.18
C PHE A 4 -0.25 3.93 0.70
N VAL A 5 -1.10 3.29 1.47
CA VAL A 5 -2.25 3.93 2.08
C VAL A 5 -1.97 4.08 3.57
N LEU A 6 -1.88 5.32 4.00
CA LEU A 6 -1.58 5.65 5.39
C LEU A 6 -2.90 5.88 6.11
N LEU A 7 -3.13 5.15 7.17
CA LEU A 7 -4.43 5.10 7.82
C LEU A 7 -4.38 5.57 9.27
N ASP A 8 -5.32 6.45 9.60
CA ASP A 8 -5.69 6.72 10.98
C ASP A 8 -6.79 5.73 11.36
N VAL A 9 -6.58 5.00 12.43
CA VAL A 9 -7.50 3.95 12.87
C VAL A 9 -7.81 4.15 14.35
N ASP A 10 -9.06 3.91 14.73
CA ASP A 10 -9.42 3.86 16.13
C ASP A 10 -8.53 2.83 16.84
N VAL A 11 -7.92 3.24 17.94
CA VAL A 11 -6.90 2.44 18.64
C VAL A 11 -7.41 1.04 18.98
N ALA A 12 -8.65 0.95 19.44
CA ALA A 12 -9.24 -0.34 19.80
C ALA A 12 -9.49 -1.23 18.59
N SER A 13 -9.56 -0.66 17.38
CA SER A 13 -9.87 -1.38 16.16
C SER A 13 -8.63 -1.80 15.36
N VAL A 14 -7.43 -1.39 15.77
CA VAL A 14 -6.22 -1.63 14.99
C VAL A 14 -6.01 -3.11 14.64
N PRO A 15 -6.09 -4.07 15.58
CA PRO A 15 -5.86 -5.47 15.22
C PRO A 15 -6.87 -6.01 14.21
N GLU A 16 -8.15 -5.71 14.41
CA GLU A 16 -9.21 -6.16 13.52
C GLU A 16 -9.13 -5.51 12.15
N ALA A 17 -8.81 -4.23 12.12
CA ALA A 17 -8.62 -3.50 10.87
C ALA A 17 -7.44 -4.06 10.08
N ALA A 18 -6.31 -4.31 10.74
CA ALA A 18 -5.15 -4.89 10.09
C ALA A 18 -5.46 -6.27 9.50
N GLU A 19 -6.17 -7.10 10.25
CA GLU A 19 -6.56 -8.42 9.78
C GLU A 19 -7.49 -8.33 8.57
N ALA A 20 -8.48 -7.46 8.60
CA ALA A 20 -9.39 -7.27 7.49
C ALA A 20 -8.66 -6.74 6.24
N LEU A 21 -7.74 -5.81 6.42
CA LEU A 21 -6.96 -5.25 5.33
C LEU A 21 -6.10 -6.30 4.63
N CYS A 22 -5.52 -7.23 5.38
CA CYS A 22 -4.69 -8.29 4.81
C CYS A 22 -5.45 -9.20 3.85
N LYS A 23 -6.77 -9.26 3.96
CA LYS A 23 -7.62 -10.13 3.12
C LYS A 23 -8.09 -9.47 1.84
N ILE A 24 -7.78 -8.21 1.64
CA ILE A 24 -8.21 -7.47 0.44
C ILE A 24 -7.29 -7.80 -0.73
N ASP A 25 -7.88 -8.17 -1.86
CA ASP A 25 -7.11 -8.34 -3.09
C ASP A 25 -6.42 -7.04 -3.46
N GLY A 26 -5.14 -7.12 -3.80
CA GLY A 26 -4.33 -5.96 -4.10
C GLY A 26 -3.49 -5.48 -2.91
N VAL A 27 -3.87 -5.84 -1.70
CA VAL A 27 -3.06 -5.55 -0.50
C VAL A 27 -1.99 -6.63 -0.37
N THR A 28 -0.73 -6.21 -0.36
CA THR A 28 0.39 -7.14 -0.23
C THR A 28 0.95 -7.20 1.18
N GLU A 29 0.91 -6.09 1.89
CA GLU A 29 1.45 -6.01 3.25
C GLU A 29 0.70 -4.94 4.04
N VAL A 30 0.59 -5.14 5.34
CA VAL A 30 0.02 -4.16 6.27
C VAL A 30 1.00 -4.02 7.43
N TYR A 31 1.35 -2.80 7.75
CA TYR A 31 2.29 -2.48 8.82
C TYR A 31 1.60 -1.66 9.89
N SER A 32 1.78 -2.06 11.14
CA SER A 32 1.44 -1.23 12.28
C SER A 32 2.65 -0.33 12.56
N VAL A 33 2.43 0.97 12.65
CA VAL A 33 3.52 1.95 12.71
C VAL A 33 3.34 2.92 13.86
N THR A 34 4.43 3.56 14.23
CA THR A 34 4.42 4.68 15.16
C THR A 34 4.38 5.99 14.38
N GLY A 35 3.99 7.06 15.04
CA GLY A 35 3.96 8.38 14.44
C GLY A 35 2.54 8.85 14.16
N ARG A 36 2.39 9.61 13.10
CA ARG A 36 1.12 10.25 12.78
C ARG A 36 0.01 9.27 12.39
N TYR A 37 0.37 8.19 11.73
CA TYR A 37 -0.56 7.18 11.26
C TYR A 37 -0.45 5.91 12.10
N ASP A 38 -1.49 5.09 12.07
CA ASP A 38 -1.55 3.84 12.84
C ASP A 38 -1.19 2.64 11.98
N LEU A 39 -1.64 2.62 10.74
CA LEU A 39 -1.36 1.53 9.80
C LEU A 39 -0.87 2.09 8.47
N ILE A 40 0.03 1.36 7.84
CA ILE A 40 0.42 1.61 6.45
C ILE A 40 0.13 0.35 5.66
N VAL A 41 -0.61 0.51 4.56
CA VAL A 41 -1.02 -0.60 3.70
C VAL A 41 -0.28 -0.47 2.38
N LYS A 42 0.42 -1.52 1.99
CA LYS A 42 1.05 -1.58 0.67
C LYS A 42 0.09 -2.24 -0.30
N VAL A 43 -0.20 -1.55 -1.38
CA VAL A 43 -1.12 -2.01 -2.42
C VAL A 43 -0.36 -2.16 -3.72
N LYS A 44 -0.55 -3.29 -4.39
CA LYS A 44 0.03 -3.54 -5.70
C LYS A 44 -1.09 -3.93 -6.67
N VAL A 45 -1.26 -3.13 -7.70
CA VAL A 45 -2.28 -3.33 -8.74
C VAL A 45 -1.69 -3.04 -10.11
N ALA A 46 -2.38 -3.44 -11.17
CA ALA A 46 -1.90 -3.23 -12.53
C ALA A 46 -2.22 -1.82 -13.04
N ARG A 47 -3.35 -1.23 -12.63
CA ARG A 47 -3.86 0.02 -13.19
C ARG A 47 -4.41 0.95 -12.12
N ASN A 48 -4.52 2.23 -12.49
CA ASN A 48 -5.08 3.27 -11.62
C ASN A 48 -6.53 3.00 -11.20
N ASP A 49 -7.35 2.50 -12.10
CA ASP A 49 -8.75 2.23 -11.79
C ASP A 49 -8.87 1.12 -10.74
N GLU A 50 -8.00 0.11 -10.80
CA GLU A 50 -7.94 -0.92 -9.78
C GLU A 50 -7.52 -0.35 -8.42
N LEU A 51 -6.57 0.60 -8.41
CA LEU A 51 -6.16 1.27 -7.19
C LEU A 51 -7.34 2.01 -6.55
N ALA A 52 -8.11 2.73 -7.34
CA ALA A 52 -9.29 3.44 -6.86
C ALA A 52 -10.29 2.47 -6.24
N ASP A 53 -10.53 1.33 -6.88
CA ASP A 53 -11.43 0.31 -6.36
C ASP A 53 -10.95 -0.25 -5.03
N VAL A 54 -9.66 -0.53 -4.89
CA VAL A 54 -9.09 -1.05 -3.65
C VAL A 54 -9.20 -0.01 -2.53
N VAL A 55 -8.79 1.22 -2.80
CA VAL A 55 -8.75 2.27 -1.78
C VAL A 55 -10.15 2.68 -1.36
N THR A 56 -10.99 3.02 -2.32
CA THR A 56 -12.32 3.56 -2.04
C THR A 56 -13.34 2.47 -1.75
N GLY A 57 -13.31 1.41 -2.55
CA GLY A 57 -14.31 0.37 -2.49
C GLY A 57 -14.09 -0.69 -1.42
N ARG A 58 -12.86 -0.87 -0.98
CA ARG A 58 -12.50 -1.95 -0.05
C ARG A 58 -11.84 -1.45 1.21
N ILE A 59 -10.72 -0.75 1.11
CA ILE A 59 -10.02 -0.23 2.29
C ILE A 59 -10.92 0.76 3.02
N GLY A 60 -11.56 1.67 2.29
CA GLY A 60 -12.41 2.70 2.89
C GLY A 60 -13.62 2.14 3.64
N LYS A 61 -13.96 0.88 3.43
CA LYS A 61 -15.10 0.24 4.09
C LYS A 61 -14.72 -0.58 5.32
N VAL A 62 -13.45 -0.67 5.64
CA VAL A 62 -13.00 -1.41 6.83
C VAL A 62 -13.39 -0.62 8.08
N PRO A 63 -14.10 -1.25 9.03
CA PRO A 63 -14.50 -0.56 10.25
C PRO A 63 -13.31 -0.08 11.06
N GLY A 64 -13.45 1.09 11.67
CA GLY A 64 -12.43 1.67 12.53
C GLY A 64 -11.50 2.64 11.83
N ILE A 65 -11.49 2.69 10.51
CA ILE A 65 -10.68 3.65 9.77
C ILE A 65 -11.32 5.04 9.86
N GLN A 66 -10.54 6.00 10.34
CA GLN A 66 -10.99 7.36 10.57
C GLN A 66 -10.49 8.34 9.52
N GLY A 67 -9.39 8.03 8.89
CA GLY A 67 -8.82 8.86 7.85
C GLY A 67 -7.79 8.10 7.04
N SER A 68 -7.54 8.56 5.82
CA SER A 68 -6.59 7.92 4.94
C SER A 68 -5.88 8.93 4.04
N GLU A 69 -4.65 8.60 3.71
CA GLU A 69 -3.88 9.32 2.71
C GLU A 69 -3.21 8.29 1.82
N THR A 70 -3.38 8.42 0.51
CA THR A 70 -2.78 7.50 -0.44
C THR A 70 -1.63 8.18 -1.15
N VAL A 71 -0.46 7.53 -1.15
CA VAL A 71 0.69 7.96 -1.94
C VAL A 71 1.03 6.88 -2.94
N ILE A 72 1.24 7.28 -4.19
CA ILE A 72 1.58 6.35 -5.26
C ILE A 72 3.08 6.36 -5.43
N ALA A 73 3.71 5.18 -5.41
CA ALA A 73 5.15 5.07 -5.65
C ALA A 73 5.42 5.36 -7.13
N PHE A 74 6.19 6.39 -7.37
CA PHE A 74 6.56 6.78 -8.72
C PHE A 74 7.62 5.84 -9.29
N ARG A 75 8.61 5.50 -8.47
CA ARG A 75 9.67 4.54 -8.80
C ARG A 75 10.11 3.78 -7.56
N SER A 76 10.53 2.55 -7.78
CA SER A 76 11.13 1.73 -6.72
C SER A 76 12.63 1.63 -6.96
N TYR A 77 13.39 1.78 -5.89
CA TYR A 77 14.84 1.66 -5.93
C TYR A 77 15.28 0.62 -4.90
N SER A 78 16.20 -0.23 -5.30
CA SER A 78 16.90 -1.14 -4.42
C SER A 78 18.19 -1.54 -5.12
N ASP A 79 19.16 -2.05 -4.39
CA ASP A 79 20.40 -2.49 -4.99
C ASP A 79 20.16 -3.58 -6.03
N GLU A 80 19.24 -4.50 -5.74
CA GLU A 80 18.88 -5.58 -6.64
C GLU A 80 18.25 -5.06 -7.93
N ILE A 81 17.34 -4.10 -7.83
CA ILE A 81 16.67 -3.50 -8.98
C ILE A 81 17.66 -2.71 -9.82
N LEU A 82 18.53 -1.93 -9.19
CA LEU A 82 19.54 -1.14 -9.88
C LEU A 82 20.54 -2.05 -10.60
N ASP A 83 21.02 -3.11 -9.97
CA ASP A 83 21.93 -4.07 -10.58
C ASP A 83 21.28 -4.74 -11.79
N ALA A 84 20.04 -5.16 -11.68
CA ALA A 84 19.30 -5.75 -12.80
C ALA A 84 19.12 -4.76 -13.95
N GLY A 85 18.82 -3.50 -13.64
CA GLY A 85 18.68 -2.44 -14.63
C GLY A 85 19.98 -2.20 -15.41
N PHE A 86 21.08 -2.12 -14.72
CA PHE A 86 22.40 -1.96 -15.34
C PHE A 86 22.77 -3.19 -16.16
N SER A 87 22.51 -4.37 -15.66
CA SER A 87 22.83 -5.63 -16.34
C SER A 87 22.03 -5.80 -17.63
N LEU A 88 20.83 -5.27 -17.67
CA LEU A 88 19.93 -5.38 -18.83
C LEU A 88 20.06 -4.20 -19.80
N GLY A 89 21.05 -3.35 -19.62
CA GLY A 89 21.27 -2.24 -20.55
C GLY A 89 20.31 -1.09 -20.41
N GLY A 90 19.72 -0.92 -19.23
CA GLY A 90 19.00 0.26 -18.90
C GLY A 90 17.47 0.17 -18.92
N ASP A 91 16.91 -1.02 -19.05
CA ASP A 91 15.48 -1.19 -18.87
C ASP A 91 15.12 -0.92 -17.42
N GLU A 92 14.22 0.03 -17.19
CA GLU A 92 13.78 0.33 -15.83
C GLU A 92 12.70 -0.66 -15.39
N PRO A 93 12.86 -1.29 -14.23
CA PRO A 93 11.78 -2.12 -13.70
C PRO A 93 10.60 -1.23 -13.30
N SER A 94 9.40 -1.62 -13.69
CA SER A 94 8.18 -0.96 -13.22
C SER A 94 7.88 -1.41 -11.80
N GLY A 95 7.70 -0.45 -10.97
CA GLY A 95 7.53 -0.67 -9.54
C GLY A 95 6.29 -1.39 -9.09
#